data_36ccb73f0e06039ce2ececb602d1d984
#
_entry.id   36ccb73f0e06039ce2ececb602d1d984
#
_cell.length_a   1.000
_cell.length_b   1.000
_cell.length_c   1.000
_cell.angle_alpha   90.00
_cell.angle_beta   90.00
_cell.angle_gamma   90.00
#
_symmetry.space_group_name_H-M   'P 1'
#
loop_
_entity.id
_entity.type
_entity.pdbx_description
1 polymer ?
#
loop_
_entity_poly.entity_id
_entity_poly.type
_entity_poly.pdbx_seq_one_letter_code
_entity_poly.pdbx_strand_id
1 'polypeptide(L)'
;MENSKTNDRNVTPDIRIPRLGFIITRHVRDSRTNYYWNLTVQSIRRFYPIAPIMVIDDNSIKGTVRKFADYKNVTEVYAGIDEKGRGELLPYLYFIKNHFCENAVIIHDSVFIQRPINFHYLINKQVKVMPLWHFNSDKEYIPLRLTISSHLKHGQSLLRDLGLEHNM
;
A
#
# COMPACT_ATOMS: atom_id res chain seq x y z
N MET A 1 3.89 60.52 9.59
CA MET A 1 3.73 59.58 8.44
C MET A 1 4.52 58.32 8.75
N GLU A 2 3.90 57.36 9.39
CA GLU A 2 4.53 56.06 9.72
C GLU A 2 4.20 55.05 8.63
N ASN A 3 5.27 54.58 8.00
CA ASN A 3 5.19 53.49 7.00
C ASN A 3 5.08 52.14 7.72
N SER A 4 3.89 51.57 7.78
CA SER A 4 3.68 50.18 8.20
C SER A 4 4.16 49.24 7.09
N LYS A 5 5.32 48.61 7.29
CA LYS A 5 5.78 47.48 6.45
C LYS A 5 4.98 46.27 6.83
N THR A 6 4.05 45.86 6.00
CA THR A 6 3.40 44.54 6.02
C THR A 6 4.43 43.48 5.69
N ASN A 7 4.81 42.68 6.68
CA ASN A 7 5.64 41.50 6.53
C ASN A 7 4.76 40.37 5.97
N ASP A 8 4.67 40.25 4.65
CA ASP A 8 4.16 39.06 4.00
C ASP A 8 5.16 37.91 4.21
N ARG A 9 4.94 37.15 5.28
CA ARG A 9 5.62 35.87 5.46
C ARG A 9 4.98 34.89 4.46
N ASN A 10 5.68 34.62 3.37
CA ASN A 10 5.41 33.48 2.51
C ASN A 10 5.53 32.20 3.35
N VAL A 11 4.43 31.76 3.94
CA VAL A 11 4.33 30.47 4.60
C VAL A 11 4.22 29.43 3.48
N THR A 12 5.36 28.88 3.06
CA THR A 12 5.36 27.66 2.25
C THR A 12 4.65 26.59 3.06
N PRO A 13 3.59 25.93 2.52
CA PRO A 13 2.91 24.89 3.26
C PRO A 13 3.90 23.76 3.58
N ASP A 14 4.02 23.42 4.86
CA ASP A 14 4.81 22.27 5.34
C ASP A 14 4.16 20.98 4.80
N ILE A 15 4.58 20.57 3.61
CA ILE A 15 4.08 19.36 2.95
C ILE A 15 4.66 18.15 3.68
N ARG A 16 4.02 17.75 4.78
CA ARG A 16 4.40 16.54 5.51
C ARG A 16 4.06 15.31 4.67
N ILE A 17 5.09 14.53 4.39
CA ILE A 17 4.92 13.22 3.73
C ILE A 17 4.08 12.32 4.65
N PRO A 18 2.98 11.71 4.18
CA PRO A 18 2.15 10.81 4.97
C PRO A 18 2.96 9.63 5.52
N ARG A 19 2.74 9.28 6.80
CA ARG A 19 3.48 8.19 7.44
C ARG A 19 3.18 6.81 6.87
N LEU A 20 1.99 6.60 6.31
CA LEU A 20 1.54 5.33 5.76
C LEU A 20 0.83 5.56 4.43
N GLY A 21 1.19 4.77 3.42
CA GLY A 21 0.51 4.69 2.13
C GLY A 21 0.37 3.25 1.65
N PHE A 22 -0.34 3.07 0.54
CA PHE A 22 -0.52 1.77 -0.09
C PHE A 22 -0.02 1.83 -1.53
N ILE A 23 0.61 0.74 -1.98
CA ILE A 23 0.98 0.56 -3.39
C ILE A 23 0.30 -0.70 -3.90
N ILE A 24 -0.42 -0.58 -5.00
CA ILE A 24 -1.11 -1.68 -5.66
C ILE A 24 -0.48 -1.85 -7.04
N THR A 25 0.00 -3.05 -7.36
CA THR A 25 0.34 -3.40 -8.74
C THR A 25 -0.89 -3.97 -9.42
N ARG A 26 -1.23 -3.43 -10.58
CA ARG A 26 -2.42 -3.76 -11.36
C ARG A 26 -2.04 -4.26 -12.75
N HIS A 27 -2.69 -5.37 -13.18
CA HIS A 27 -2.65 -5.84 -14.56
C HIS A 27 -4.04 -6.27 -15.01
N VAL A 28 -4.78 -5.36 -15.66
CA VAL A 28 -6.16 -5.60 -16.10
C VAL A 28 -6.17 -6.23 -17.49
N ARG A 29 -6.77 -7.41 -17.61
CA ARG A 29 -6.95 -8.14 -18.86
C ARG A 29 -8.41 -8.24 -19.30
N ASP A 30 -9.33 -8.20 -18.34
CA ASP A 30 -10.76 -8.42 -18.54
C ASP A 30 -11.60 -7.72 -17.46
N SER A 31 -12.91 -7.90 -17.51
CA SER A 31 -13.84 -7.31 -16.52
C SER A 31 -13.61 -7.81 -15.10
N ARG A 32 -13.20 -9.07 -14.92
CA ARG A 32 -12.92 -9.66 -13.59
C ARG A 32 -11.68 -9.03 -12.96
N THR A 33 -10.58 -8.94 -13.70
CA THR A 33 -9.35 -8.30 -13.22
C THR A 33 -9.56 -6.81 -13.01
N ASN A 34 -10.41 -6.14 -13.83
CA ASN A 34 -10.83 -4.77 -13.57
C ASN A 34 -11.66 -4.64 -12.29
N TYR A 35 -12.51 -5.60 -12.00
CA TYR A 35 -13.29 -5.62 -10.76
C TYR A 35 -12.39 -5.74 -9.52
N TYR A 36 -11.36 -6.59 -9.57
CA TYR A 36 -10.49 -6.85 -8.43
C TYR A 36 -9.74 -5.60 -7.96
N TRP A 37 -9.04 -4.88 -8.83
CA TRP A 37 -8.30 -3.70 -8.38
C TRP A 37 -9.20 -2.62 -7.77
N ASN A 38 -10.43 -2.48 -8.28
CA ASN A 38 -11.41 -1.57 -7.70
C ASN A 38 -11.83 -2.01 -6.29
N LEU A 39 -12.07 -3.32 -6.08
CA LEU A 39 -12.35 -3.87 -4.75
C LEU A 39 -11.17 -3.70 -3.80
N THR A 40 -9.95 -3.87 -4.28
CA THR A 40 -8.75 -3.64 -3.47
C THR A 40 -8.72 -2.21 -2.96
N VAL A 41 -8.91 -1.22 -3.83
CA VAL A 41 -8.99 0.19 -3.44
C VAL A 41 -10.11 0.43 -2.44
N GLN A 42 -11.31 -0.12 -2.68
CA GLN A 42 -12.46 0.03 -1.77
C GLN A 42 -12.19 -0.62 -0.41
N SER A 43 -11.54 -1.78 -0.37
CA SER A 43 -11.19 -2.47 0.88
C SER A 43 -10.19 -1.65 1.72
N ILE A 44 -9.22 -1.01 1.08
CA ILE A 44 -8.31 -0.08 1.74
C ILE A 44 -9.09 1.12 2.28
N ARG A 45 -9.91 1.76 1.47
CA ARG A 45 -10.69 2.95 1.86
C ARG A 45 -11.63 2.70 3.04
N ARG A 46 -12.14 1.49 3.17
CA ARG A 46 -13.00 1.11 4.31
C ARG A 46 -12.30 1.27 5.64
N PHE A 47 -11.00 0.97 5.73
CA PHE A 47 -10.26 0.97 6.99
C PHE A 47 -9.22 2.10 7.07
N TYR A 48 -8.78 2.63 5.93
CA TYR A 48 -7.77 3.69 5.80
C TYR A 48 -8.28 4.80 4.86
N PRO A 49 -9.30 5.56 5.27
CA PRO A 49 -10.04 6.46 4.36
C PRO A 49 -9.20 7.58 3.77
N ILE A 50 -8.14 8.01 4.46
CA ILE A 50 -7.29 9.15 4.04
C ILE A 50 -5.91 8.75 3.55
N ALA A 51 -5.51 7.47 3.71
CA ALA A 51 -4.18 7.02 3.30
C ALA A 51 -3.98 7.20 1.78
N PRO A 52 -2.85 7.73 1.31
CA PRO A 52 -2.57 7.79 -0.11
C PRO A 52 -2.42 6.37 -0.69
N ILE A 53 -2.93 6.17 -1.90
CA ILE A 53 -2.81 4.93 -2.64
C ILE A 53 -2.15 5.24 -3.99
N MET A 54 -1.09 4.51 -4.32
CA MET A 54 -0.49 4.50 -5.65
C MET A 54 -0.90 3.20 -6.34
N VAL A 55 -1.50 3.31 -7.51
CA VAL A 55 -1.82 2.16 -8.37
C VAL A 55 -0.87 2.16 -9.55
N ILE A 56 -0.01 1.17 -9.63
CA ILE A 56 0.96 1.01 -10.72
C ILE A 56 0.37 0.05 -11.74
N ASP A 57 0.16 0.53 -12.95
CA ASP A 57 -0.35 -0.26 -14.06
C ASP A 57 0.80 -0.96 -14.78
N ASP A 58 0.86 -2.28 -14.67
CA ASP A 58 1.84 -3.12 -15.35
C ASP A 58 1.26 -3.67 -16.66
N ASN A 59 1.14 -2.79 -17.65
CA ASN A 59 0.75 -3.17 -19.02
C ASN A 59 -0.67 -3.79 -19.12
N SER A 60 -1.66 -3.19 -18.48
CA SER A 60 -3.07 -3.56 -18.68
C SER A 60 -3.50 -3.45 -20.15
N ILE A 61 -4.45 -4.26 -20.58
CA ILE A 61 -5.00 -4.20 -21.93
C ILE A 61 -5.71 -2.86 -22.12
N LYS A 62 -5.35 -2.14 -23.17
CA LYS A 62 -5.91 -0.82 -23.48
C LYS A 62 -7.45 -0.87 -23.54
N GLY A 63 -8.10 0.05 -22.81
CA GLY A 63 -9.56 0.18 -22.80
C GLY A 63 -10.29 -0.77 -21.82
N THR A 64 -9.57 -1.66 -21.12
CA THR A 64 -10.18 -2.55 -20.12
C THR A 64 -10.23 -1.93 -18.73
N VAL A 65 -9.34 -0.99 -18.44
CA VAL A 65 -9.26 -0.31 -17.15
C VAL A 65 -10.38 0.71 -17.00
N ARG A 66 -11.23 0.50 -15.98
CA ARG A 66 -12.32 1.42 -15.63
C ARG A 66 -12.40 1.57 -14.11
N LYS A 67 -12.52 2.81 -13.65
CA LYS A 67 -12.84 3.11 -12.26
C LYS A 67 -14.32 2.90 -11.98
N PHE A 68 -14.66 2.38 -10.81
CA PHE A 68 -16.05 2.29 -10.37
C PHE A 68 -16.52 3.54 -9.63
N ALA A 69 -15.59 4.36 -9.17
CA ALA A 69 -15.88 5.63 -8.51
C ALA A 69 -14.71 6.60 -8.70
N ASP A 70 -14.95 7.85 -8.37
CA ASP A 70 -13.87 8.84 -8.22
C ASP A 70 -13.17 8.62 -6.87
N TYR A 71 -12.04 7.92 -6.92
CA TYR A 71 -11.26 7.57 -5.74
C TYR A 71 -10.38 8.75 -5.31
N LYS A 72 -10.67 9.34 -4.16
CA LYS A 72 -9.85 10.40 -3.58
C LYS A 72 -8.48 9.84 -3.10
N ASN A 73 -7.42 10.64 -3.22
CA ASN A 73 -6.05 10.29 -2.82
C ASN A 73 -5.55 8.98 -3.46
N VAL A 74 -5.95 8.72 -4.71
CA VAL A 74 -5.45 7.60 -5.52
C VAL A 74 -4.72 8.17 -6.71
N THR A 75 -3.43 7.88 -6.82
CA THR A 75 -2.58 8.22 -7.96
C THR A 75 -2.38 6.99 -8.82
N GLU A 76 -2.67 7.08 -10.11
CA GLU A 76 -2.37 6.03 -11.07
C GLU A 76 -1.10 6.39 -11.84
N VAL A 77 -0.19 5.45 -11.94
CA VAL A 77 1.05 5.53 -12.73
C VAL A 77 1.13 4.33 -13.66
N TYR A 78 1.69 4.55 -14.83
CA TYR A 78 1.85 3.49 -15.83
C TYR A 78 3.32 3.12 -15.93
N ALA A 79 3.62 1.83 -15.83
CA ALA A 79 4.97 1.32 -15.97
C ALA A 79 5.55 1.71 -17.35
N GLY A 80 6.78 2.17 -17.35
CA GLY A 80 7.51 2.49 -18.58
C GLY A 80 7.72 1.26 -19.47
N ILE A 81 8.04 1.46 -20.73
CA ILE A 81 8.25 0.39 -21.71
C ILE A 81 9.28 -0.63 -21.19
N ASP A 82 10.38 -0.16 -20.61
CA ASP A 82 11.46 -0.99 -20.11
C ASP A 82 11.16 -1.63 -18.73
N GLU A 83 10.05 -1.23 -18.11
CA GLU A 83 9.64 -1.68 -16.77
C GLU A 83 8.50 -2.71 -16.81
N LYS A 84 7.86 -2.89 -17.97
CA LYS A 84 6.71 -3.80 -18.14
C LYS A 84 7.06 -5.24 -17.82
N GLY A 85 6.10 -5.96 -17.21
CA GLY A 85 6.26 -7.36 -16.85
C GLY A 85 7.13 -7.58 -15.62
N ARG A 86 7.49 -6.53 -14.89
CA ARG A 86 8.27 -6.62 -13.64
C ARG A 86 7.40 -6.55 -12.38
N GLY A 87 6.11 -6.81 -12.50
CA GLY A 87 5.04 -6.67 -11.51
C GLY A 87 5.48 -6.60 -10.05
N GLU A 88 6.19 -7.63 -9.57
CA GLU A 88 6.64 -7.73 -8.17
C GLU A 88 7.69 -6.67 -7.79
N LEU A 89 8.49 -6.17 -8.72
CA LEU A 89 9.56 -5.20 -8.45
C LEU A 89 9.10 -3.74 -8.61
N LEU A 90 8.05 -3.50 -9.39
CA LEU A 90 7.55 -2.16 -9.67
C LEU A 90 7.20 -1.38 -8.40
N PRO A 91 6.50 -1.94 -7.40
CA PRO A 91 6.17 -1.22 -6.19
C PRO A 91 7.38 -0.66 -5.46
N TYR A 92 8.45 -1.42 -5.37
CA TYR A 92 9.70 -0.99 -4.71
C TYR A 92 10.37 0.14 -5.50
N LEU A 93 10.45 -0.02 -6.82
CA LEU A 93 11.03 1.00 -7.70
C LEU A 93 10.27 2.32 -7.61
N TYR A 94 8.94 2.26 -7.68
CA TYR A 94 8.09 3.45 -7.64
C TYR A 94 8.02 4.06 -6.24
N PHE A 95 8.11 3.26 -5.19
CA PHE A 95 8.21 3.76 -3.82
C PHE A 95 9.49 4.60 -3.63
N ILE A 96 10.64 4.10 -4.11
CA ILE A 96 11.92 4.83 -4.03
C ILE A 96 11.89 6.11 -4.89
N LYS A 97 11.32 6.03 -6.09
CA LYS A 97 11.31 7.18 -7.02
C LYS A 97 10.39 8.32 -6.56
N ASN A 98 9.27 8.02 -5.93
CA ASN A 98 8.20 9.02 -5.73
C ASN A 98 8.09 9.54 -4.29
N HIS A 99 8.64 8.86 -3.30
CA HIS A 99 8.60 9.27 -1.88
C HIS A 99 7.23 9.77 -1.41
N PHE A 100 6.14 9.15 -1.89
CA PHE A 100 4.78 9.64 -1.62
C PHE A 100 4.27 9.34 -0.21
N CYS A 101 4.98 8.46 0.53
CA CYS A 101 4.77 8.17 1.94
C CYS A 101 6.07 7.65 2.58
N GLU A 102 6.16 7.71 3.91
CA GLU A 102 7.33 7.21 4.64
C GLU A 102 7.37 5.67 4.68
N ASN A 103 6.20 5.04 4.79
CA ASN A 103 6.04 3.60 4.88
C ASN A 103 4.95 3.13 3.92
N ALA A 104 5.21 2.10 3.14
CA ALA A 104 4.27 1.57 2.17
C ALA A 104 3.81 0.16 2.53
N VAL A 105 2.51 -0.09 2.39
CA VAL A 105 1.93 -1.42 2.32
C VAL A 105 1.80 -1.79 0.84
N ILE A 106 2.55 -2.79 0.41
CA ILE A 106 2.58 -3.25 -0.97
C ILE A 106 1.68 -4.47 -1.10
N ILE A 107 0.69 -4.41 -1.98
CA ILE A 107 -0.26 -5.50 -2.23
C ILE A 107 -0.57 -5.61 -3.72
N HIS A 108 -1.05 -6.79 -4.13
CA HIS A 108 -1.57 -6.99 -5.48
C HIS A 108 -3.02 -6.51 -5.62
N ASP A 109 -3.45 -6.29 -6.84
CA ASP A 109 -4.80 -5.88 -7.21
C ASP A 109 -5.91 -6.91 -6.89
N SER A 110 -5.56 -8.10 -6.45
CA SER A 110 -6.47 -9.17 -6.02
C SER A 110 -6.41 -9.44 -4.51
N VAL A 111 -5.77 -8.56 -3.74
CA VAL A 111 -5.66 -8.66 -2.28
C VAL A 111 -6.62 -7.68 -1.62
N PHE A 112 -7.54 -8.18 -0.77
CA PHE A 112 -8.57 -7.37 -0.13
C PHE A 112 -8.36 -7.31 1.38
N ILE A 113 -8.31 -6.12 1.94
CA ILE A 113 -8.22 -5.92 3.39
C ILE A 113 -9.59 -6.20 4.00
N GLN A 114 -9.67 -7.24 4.85
CA GLN A 114 -10.93 -7.69 5.45
C GLN A 114 -11.20 -7.06 6.81
N ARG A 115 -10.15 -6.54 7.48
CA ARG A 115 -10.23 -5.89 8.79
C ARG A 115 -9.08 -4.88 8.95
N PRO A 116 -9.18 -3.92 9.88
CA PRO A 116 -8.08 -2.99 10.12
C PRO A 116 -6.86 -3.75 10.65
N ILE A 117 -5.68 -3.36 10.15
CA ILE A 117 -4.38 -3.85 10.60
C ILE A 117 -3.65 -2.67 11.25
N ASN A 118 -3.09 -2.88 12.44
CA ASN A 118 -2.37 -1.81 13.14
C ASN A 118 -0.96 -1.62 12.57
N PHE A 119 -0.85 -1.10 11.36
CA PHE A 119 0.44 -0.78 10.73
C PHE A 119 1.25 0.24 11.53
N HIS A 120 0.61 1.15 12.26
CA HIS A 120 1.32 2.12 13.09
C HIS A 120 2.14 1.45 14.21
N TYR A 121 1.70 0.31 14.70
CA TYR A 121 2.48 -0.47 15.65
C TYR A 121 3.82 -0.91 15.04
N LEU A 122 3.83 -1.41 13.80
CA LEU A 122 5.05 -1.81 13.08
C LEU A 122 5.98 -0.62 12.84
N ILE A 123 5.43 0.49 12.40
CA ILE A 123 6.16 1.73 12.16
C ILE A 123 6.86 2.19 13.45
N ASN A 124 6.13 2.19 14.57
CA ASN A 124 6.68 2.61 15.85
C ASN A 124 7.73 1.64 16.41
N LYS A 125 7.70 0.37 16.02
CA LYS A 125 8.72 -0.64 16.34
C LYS A 125 9.91 -0.63 15.40
N GLN A 126 9.95 0.30 14.45
CA GLN A 126 11.01 0.43 13.44
C GLN A 126 11.22 -0.85 12.61
N VAL A 127 10.16 -1.57 12.36
CA VAL A 127 10.20 -2.74 11.46
C VAL A 127 10.41 -2.24 10.04
N LYS A 128 11.52 -2.63 9.41
CA LYS A 128 11.89 -2.16 8.07
C LYS A 128 11.15 -2.89 6.96
N VAL A 129 11.00 -4.19 7.09
CA VAL A 129 10.27 -5.05 6.13
C VAL A 129 9.56 -6.15 6.91
N MET A 130 8.30 -6.38 6.58
CA MET A 130 7.52 -7.50 7.10
C MET A 130 6.71 -8.12 5.97
N PRO A 131 6.98 -9.38 5.59
CA PRO A 131 6.13 -10.09 4.64
C PRO A 131 4.79 -10.42 5.31
N LEU A 132 3.67 -10.15 4.62
CA LEU A 132 2.33 -10.47 5.12
C LEU A 132 1.97 -11.94 4.92
N TRP A 133 2.68 -12.64 4.08
CA TRP A 133 2.48 -14.06 3.76
C TRP A 133 3.76 -14.67 3.20
N HIS A 134 3.83 -15.99 3.21
CA HIS A 134 4.99 -16.74 2.80
C HIS A 134 4.57 -18.07 2.17
N PHE A 135 5.22 -18.45 1.07
CA PHE A 135 5.10 -19.77 0.48
C PHE A 135 6.29 -20.62 0.88
N ASN A 136 6.04 -21.82 1.36
CA ASN A 136 7.06 -22.83 1.49
C ASN A 136 7.26 -23.52 0.12
N SER A 137 8.51 -23.79 -0.23
CA SER A 137 8.88 -24.55 -1.45
C SER A 137 8.21 -25.93 -1.53
N ASP A 138 7.80 -26.49 -0.40
CA ASP A 138 7.16 -27.82 -0.29
C ASP A 138 5.65 -27.79 -0.47
N LYS A 139 5.11 -26.72 -1.07
CA LYS A 139 3.67 -26.53 -1.37
C LYS A 139 2.74 -26.39 -0.16
N GLU A 140 3.28 -26.31 1.06
CA GLU A 140 2.47 -26.03 2.22
C GLU A 140 2.23 -24.52 2.39
N TYR A 141 0.99 -24.15 2.55
CA TYR A 141 0.60 -22.78 2.87
C TYR A 141 0.81 -22.54 4.36
N ILE A 142 1.87 -21.80 4.69
CA ILE A 142 2.14 -21.44 6.09
C ILE A 142 1.41 -20.13 6.40
N PRO A 143 0.47 -20.12 7.35
CA PRO A 143 -0.16 -18.91 7.82
C PRO A 143 0.85 -17.89 8.32
N LEU A 144 0.60 -16.59 8.12
CA LEU A 144 1.45 -15.50 8.58
C LEU A 144 1.86 -15.67 10.06
N ARG A 145 0.94 -16.14 10.89
CA ARG A 145 1.18 -16.44 12.31
C ARG A 145 2.38 -17.38 12.54
N LEU A 146 2.42 -18.48 11.79
CA LEU A 146 3.52 -19.46 11.92
C LEU A 146 4.82 -18.90 11.36
N THR A 147 4.78 -18.17 10.26
CA THR A 147 5.95 -17.53 9.68
C THR A 147 6.59 -16.54 10.66
N ILE A 148 5.80 -15.67 11.27
CA ILE A 148 6.29 -14.68 12.23
C ILE A 148 6.81 -15.38 13.49
N SER A 149 6.08 -16.36 14.02
CA SER A 149 6.48 -17.07 15.25
C SER A 149 7.75 -17.90 15.08
N SER A 150 8.02 -18.42 13.89
CA SER A 150 9.24 -19.18 13.60
C SER A 150 10.49 -18.31 13.52
N HIS A 151 10.36 -17.03 13.16
CA HIS A 151 11.49 -16.12 12.94
C HIS A 151 11.66 -15.08 14.03
N LEU A 152 10.64 -14.82 14.83
CA LEU A 152 10.66 -13.81 15.89
C LEU A 152 10.24 -14.42 17.22
N LYS A 153 11.08 -14.29 18.25
CA LYS A 153 10.80 -14.77 19.61
C LYS A 153 9.46 -14.27 20.20
N HIS A 154 8.90 -13.19 19.66
CA HIS A 154 7.66 -12.54 20.09
C HIS A 154 6.58 -12.51 19.01
N GLY A 155 6.63 -13.42 18.03
CA GLY A 155 5.73 -13.40 16.88
C GLY A 155 4.24 -13.45 17.23
N GLN A 156 3.84 -14.20 18.26
CA GLN A 156 2.44 -14.22 18.71
C GLN A 156 1.98 -12.89 19.29
N SER A 157 2.82 -12.24 20.10
CA SER A 157 2.53 -10.89 20.60
C SER A 157 2.37 -9.89 19.46
N LEU A 158 3.27 -9.94 18.48
CA LEU A 158 3.20 -9.10 17.29
C LEU A 158 1.90 -9.29 16.50
N LEU A 159 1.47 -10.53 16.30
CA LEU A 159 0.22 -10.84 15.60
C LEU A 159 -1.00 -10.30 16.33
N ARG A 160 -1.02 -10.40 17.67
CA ARG A 160 -2.07 -9.83 18.51
C ARG A 160 -2.15 -8.32 18.33
N ASP A 161 -1.01 -7.65 18.44
CA ASP A 161 -0.92 -6.19 18.33
C ASP A 161 -1.31 -5.68 16.94
N LEU A 162 -1.15 -6.52 15.90
CA LEU A 162 -1.63 -6.25 14.56
C LEU A 162 -3.12 -6.57 14.34
N GLY A 163 -3.78 -7.21 15.31
CA GLY A 163 -5.16 -7.66 15.17
C GLY A 163 -5.33 -8.83 14.19
N LEU A 164 -4.29 -9.63 13.99
CA LEU A 164 -4.27 -10.74 13.03
C LEU A 164 -4.49 -12.11 13.70
N GLU A 165 -4.62 -12.17 15.02
CA GLU A 165 -4.98 -13.43 15.71
C GLU A 165 -6.41 -13.85 15.35
N HIS A 166 -6.56 -15.09 14.94
CA HIS A 166 -7.85 -15.76 14.94
C HIS A 166 -8.11 -16.32 16.34
N ASN A 167 -9.24 -15.97 16.93
CA ASN A 167 -9.79 -16.73 18.03
C ASN A 167 -10.11 -18.13 17.47
N MET A 168 -9.33 -19.12 17.86
CA MET A 168 -9.65 -20.54 17.65
C MET A 168 -10.74 -20.97 18.63
#